data_8c80df0b62a1d53cb3d325d0313ab646
#
_entry.id   8c80df0b62a1d53cb3d325d0313ab646
#
_cell.length_a   1.000
_cell.length_b   1.000
_cell.length_c   1.000
_cell.angle_alpha   90.00
_cell.angle_beta   90.00
_cell.angle_gamma   90.00
#
_symmetry.space_group_name_H-M   'P 1'
#
loop_
_entity.id
_entity.type
_entity.pdbx_description
1 polymer ?
#
loop_
_entity_poly.entity_id
_entity_poly.type
_entity_poly.pdbx_seq_one_letter_code
_entity_poly.pdbx_strand_id
1 'polypeptide(L)'
;ETAKIIEALLKHNHKKKDYELVVPLELLQRAERTKQIFNIVLGGIAAISLLVGGIGIMNIMLASVTERTREIGIRRALGARRQDIVIQFLIETVILSGAGGLIGVALGLAIPFLVTKFAHMVTIVTFWSPILAFSISALVGILFGLYPAKRAAEMDPVEALRHE
;
A
#
# COMPACT_ATOMS: atom_id res chain seq x y z
N GLU A 1 35.13 5.26 22.17
CA GLU A 1 36.35 5.34 23.04
C GLU A 1 37.61 5.52 22.20
N THR A 2 37.85 4.73 21.17
CA THR A 2 39.03 4.82 20.28
C THR A 2 39.22 6.21 19.64
N ALA A 3 38.16 6.89 19.24
CA ALA A 3 38.24 8.23 18.67
C ALA A 3 38.79 9.28 19.64
N LYS A 4 38.39 9.18 20.93
CA LYS A 4 38.91 10.08 21.98
C LYS A 4 40.41 9.84 22.27
N ILE A 5 40.84 8.59 22.21
CA ILE A 5 42.24 8.24 22.40
C ILE A 5 43.09 8.76 21.24
N ILE A 6 42.59 8.60 19.99
CA ILE A 6 43.27 9.12 18.79
C ILE A 6 43.35 10.64 18.85
N GLU A 7 42.28 11.33 19.24
CA GLU A 7 42.27 12.78 19.40
C GLU A 7 43.26 13.28 20.43
N ALA A 8 43.35 12.57 21.58
CA ALA A 8 44.30 12.90 22.62
C ALA A 8 45.77 12.69 22.17
N LEU A 9 46.05 11.63 21.42
CA LEU A 9 47.38 11.36 20.86
C LEU A 9 47.76 12.41 19.78
N LEU A 10 46.83 12.76 18.91
CA LEU A 10 47.05 13.78 17.86
C LEU A 10 47.29 15.15 18.51
N LYS A 11 46.50 15.52 19.51
CA LYS A 11 46.68 16.78 20.26
C LYS A 11 48.01 16.88 21.02
N HIS A 12 48.56 15.75 21.44
CA HIS A 12 49.86 15.71 22.12
C HIS A 12 51.01 15.88 21.13
N ASN A 13 50.90 15.34 19.91
CA ASN A 13 51.97 15.35 18.90
C ASN A 13 51.93 16.54 17.92
N HIS A 14 50.77 17.21 17.76
CA HIS A 14 50.62 18.34 16.86
C HIS A 14 50.50 19.65 17.65
N LYS A 15 51.40 20.57 17.43
CA LYS A 15 51.40 21.93 18.06
C LYS A 15 50.30 22.85 17.51
N LYS A 16 49.75 22.55 16.33
CA LYS A 16 48.61 23.24 15.69
C LYS A 16 47.56 22.21 15.31
N LYS A 17 46.29 22.57 15.40
CA LYS A 17 45.15 21.72 15.01
C LYS A 17 45.03 21.71 13.49
N ASP A 18 45.86 20.91 12.83
CA ASP A 18 45.93 20.71 11.37
C ASP A 18 45.30 19.39 10.92
N TYR A 19 44.51 18.77 11.81
CA TYR A 19 43.79 17.52 11.56
C TYR A 19 42.29 17.67 11.86
N GLU A 20 41.49 16.97 11.09
CA GLU A 20 40.06 16.80 11.31
C GLU A 20 39.74 15.32 11.55
N LEU A 21 39.25 15.02 12.78
CA LEU A 21 38.85 13.66 13.13
C LEU A 21 37.43 13.40 12.64
N VAL A 22 37.29 12.78 11.49
CA VAL A 22 35.98 12.36 10.99
C VAL A 22 35.64 10.99 11.58
N VAL A 23 34.59 10.94 12.40
CA VAL A 23 34.07 9.69 12.95
C VAL A 23 32.99 9.14 12.01
N PRO A 24 33.29 8.09 11.23
CA PRO A 24 32.33 7.53 10.25
C PRO A 24 31.03 7.07 10.89
N LEU A 25 31.05 6.68 12.17
CA LEU A 25 29.89 6.21 12.91
C LEU A 25 28.78 7.26 13.01
N GLU A 26 29.11 8.53 13.22
CA GLU A 26 28.11 9.61 13.27
C GLU A 26 27.45 9.84 11.90
N LEU A 27 28.24 9.75 10.83
CA LEU A 27 27.73 9.86 9.46
C LEU A 27 26.79 8.71 9.14
N LEU A 28 27.13 7.48 9.52
CA LEU A 28 26.27 6.31 9.37
C LEU A 28 24.96 6.46 10.15
N GLN A 29 25.04 6.90 11.41
CA GLN A 29 23.85 7.12 12.23
C GLN A 29 22.93 8.21 11.65
N ARG A 30 23.50 9.29 11.12
CA ARG A 30 22.73 10.34 10.43
C ARG A 30 22.07 9.81 9.16
N ALA A 31 22.81 9.01 8.36
CA ALA A 31 22.27 8.39 7.16
C ALA A 31 21.13 7.42 7.48
N GLU A 32 21.27 6.60 8.54
CA GLU A 32 20.22 5.71 9.00
C GLU A 32 18.97 6.46 9.47
N ARG A 33 19.15 7.52 10.27
CA ARG A 33 18.01 8.38 10.68
C ARG A 33 17.30 9.01 9.49
N THR A 34 18.06 9.54 8.55
CA THR A 34 17.49 10.12 7.32
C THR A 34 16.70 9.08 6.55
N LYS A 35 17.25 7.87 6.38
CA LYS A 35 16.56 6.75 5.74
C LYS A 35 15.26 6.36 6.48
N GLN A 36 15.27 6.34 7.81
CA GLN A 36 14.07 6.06 8.61
C GLN A 36 12.99 7.14 8.39
N ILE A 37 13.36 8.42 8.41
CA ILE A 37 12.44 9.53 8.16
C ILE A 37 11.82 9.39 6.76
N PHE A 38 12.62 9.14 5.73
CA PHE A 38 12.13 8.90 4.37
C PHE A 38 11.15 7.71 4.32
N ASN A 39 11.48 6.59 4.96
CA ASN A 39 10.60 5.43 4.98
C ASN A 39 9.26 5.73 5.66
N ILE A 40 9.25 6.47 6.75
CA ILE A 40 8.02 6.86 7.46
C ILE A 40 7.18 7.81 6.58
N VAL A 41 7.80 8.82 5.99
CA VAL A 41 7.10 9.79 5.12
C VAL A 41 6.52 9.11 3.89
N LEU A 42 7.34 8.31 3.18
CA LEU A 42 6.89 7.58 1.99
C LEU A 42 5.81 6.55 2.34
N GLY A 43 5.97 5.85 3.46
CA GLY A 43 4.96 4.92 3.97
C GLY A 43 3.65 5.62 4.33
N GLY A 44 3.73 6.81 4.93
CA GLY A 44 2.55 7.65 5.22
C GLY A 44 1.82 8.09 3.95
N ILE A 45 2.55 8.55 2.94
CA ILE A 45 1.97 8.92 1.64
C ILE A 45 1.30 7.71 0.99
N ALA A 46 1.96 6.54 1.00
CA ALA A 46 1.40 5.31 0.47
C ALA A 46 0.13 4.89 1.21
N ALA A 47 0.10 4.99 2.55
CA ALA A 47 -1.08 4.67 3.35
C ALA A 47 -2.27 5.59 3.03
N ILE A 48 -2.04 6.90 2.91
CA ILE A 48 -3.08 7.85 2.52
C ILE A 48 -3.60 7.54 1.10
N SER A 49 -2.70 7.25 0.16
CA SER A 49 -3.07 6.87 -1.22
C SER A 49 -3.92 5.60 -1.25
N LEU A 50 -3.59 4.60 -0.42
CA LEU A 50 -4.38 3.37 -0.27
C LEU A 50 -5.76 3.63 0.31
N LEU A 51 -5.88 4.52 1.32
CA LEU A 51 -7.17 4.91 1.89
C LEU A 51 -8.06 5.59 0.84
N VAL A 52 -7.51 6.54 0.10
CA VAL A 52 -8.25 7.25 -0.96
C VAL A 52 -8.68 6.28 -2.07
N GLY A 53 -7.77 5.39 -2.50
CA GLY A 53 -8.07 4.34 -3.48
C GLY A 53 -9.13 3.35 -2.98
N GLY A 54 -9.07 2.96 -1.70
CA GLY A 54 -10.06 2.09 -1.06
C GLY A 54 -11.45 2.74 -0.99
N ILE A 55 -11.53 4.02 -0.64
CA ILE A 55 -12.78 4.80 -0.68
C ILE A 55 -13.32 4.86 -2.12
N GLY A 56 -12.44 4.99 -3.11
CA GLY A 56 -12.81 4.93 -4.52
C GLY A 56 -13.46 3.59 -4.89
N ILE A 57 -12.87 2.46 -4.49
CA ILE A 57 -13.45 1.12 -4.68
C ILE A 57 -14.82 1.02 -4.01
N MET A 58 -14.93 1.47 -2.77
CA MET A 58 -16.18 1.45 -2.02
C MET A 58 -17.29 2.23 -2.74
N ASN A 59 -16.99 3.42 -3.26
CA ASN A 59 -17.95 4.26 -3.96
C ASN A 59 -18.41 3.62 -5.29
N ILE A 60 -17.48 3.06 -6.06
CA ILE A 60 -17.81 2.34 -7.30
C ILE A 60 -18.71 1.14 -6.99
N MET A 61 -18.40 0.39 -5.94
CA MET A 61 -19.21 -0.76 -5.56
C MET A 61 -20.58 -0.37 -5.03
N LEU A 62 -20.70 0.73 -4.28
CA LEU A 62 -22.01 1.26 -3.85
C LEU A 62 -22.87 1.66 -5.07
N ALA A 63 -22.27 2.32 -6.08
CA ALA A 63 -22.96 2.64 -7.33
C ALA A 63 -23.40 1.37 -8.05
N SER A 64 -22.50 0.39 -8.20
CA SER A 64 -22.83 -0.91 -8.82
C SER A 64 -23.95 -1.65 -8.09
N VAL A 65 -23.97 -1.63 -6.75
CA VAL A 65 -25.06 -2.20 -5.95
C VAL A 65 -26.39 -1.50 -6.21
N THR A 66 -26.39 -0.17 -6.30
CA THR A 66 -27.62 0.59 -6.60
C THR A 66 -28.13 0.33 -8.00
N GLU A 67 -27.28 0.26 -9.01
CA GLU A 67 -27.64 -0.07 -10.39
C GLU A 67 -28.20 -1.49 -10.52
N ARG A 68 -27.68 -2.44 -9.71
CA ARG A 68 -28.11 -3.86 -9.75
C ARG A 68 -29.13 -4.23 -8.67
N THR A 69 -29.77 -3.24 -8.03
CA THR A 69 -30.72 -3.46 -6.92
C THR A 69 -31.81 -4.47 -7.30
N ARG A 70 -32.45 -4.35 -8.48
CA ARG A 70 -33.50 -5.24 -8.97
C ARG A 70 -32.97 -6.68 -9.18
N GLU A 71 -31.79 -6.83 -9.74
CA GLU A 71 -31.15 -8.14 -9.95
C GLU A 71 -30.88 -8.86 -8.61
N ILE A 72 -30.34 -8.13 -7.62
CA ILE A 72 -30.10 -8.63 -6.27
C ILE A 72 -31.43 -9.04 -5.63
N GLY A 73 -32.49 -8.23 -5.76
CA GLY A 73 -33.81 -8.52 -5.27
C GLY A 73 -34.38 -9.81 -5.83
N ILE A 74 -34.28 -10.02 -7.16
CA ILE A 74 -34.71 -11.26 -7.84
C ILE A 74 -33.96 -12.48 -7.29
N ARG A 75 -32.63 -12.43 -7.19
CA ARG A 75 -31.82 -13.53 -6.66
C ARG A 75 -32.23 -13.88 -5.22
N ARG A 76 -32.46 -12.85 -4.39
CA ARG A 76 -32.92 -13.03 -3.00
C ARG A 76 -34.32 -13.63 -2.92
N ALA A 77 -35.24 -13.20 -3.78
CA ALA A 77 -36.58 -13.77 -3.87
C ALA A 77 -36.60 -15.23 -4.33
N LEU A 78 -35.65 -15.63 -5.18
CA LEU A 78 -35.46 -17.00 -5.64
C LEU A 78 -34.72 -17.89 -4.60
N GLY A 79 -34.33 -17.34 -3.43
CA GLY A 79 -33.78 -18.10 -2.32
C GLY A 79 -32.26 -18.00 -2.13
N ALA A 80 -31.58 -17.08 -2.81
CA ALA A 80 -30.16 -16.83 -2.54
C ALA A 80 -29.95 -16.37 -1.09
N ARG A 81 -28.96 -16.97 -0.43
CA ARG A 81 -28.60 -16.59 0.95
C ARG A 81 -27.88 -15.24 0.94
N ARG A 82 -27.96 -14.51 2.05
CA ARG A 82 -27.23 -13.25 2.22
C ARG A 82 -25.71 -13.43 2.00
N GLN A 83 -25.18 -14.53 2.46
CA GLN A 83 -23.76 -14.86 2.29
C GLN A 83 -23.35 -15.02 0.83
N ASP A 84 -24.22 -15.56 -0.03
CA ASP A 84 -23.94 -15.74 -1.46
C ASP A 84 -23.77 -14.40 -2.14
N ILE A 85 -24.63 -13.42 -1.80
CA ILE A 85 -24.52 -12.03 -2.30
C ILE A 85 -23.25 -11.36 -1.78
N VAL A 86 -22.94 -11.49 -0.47
CA VAL A 86 -21.70 -10.90 0.09
C VAL A 86 -20.47 -11.47 -0.59
N ILE A 87 -20.38 -12.79 -0.75
CA ILE A 87 -19.23 -13.45 -1.38
C ILE A 87 -19.09 -13.00 -2.83
N GLN A 88 -20.18 -12.90 -3.58
CA GLN A 88 -20.16 -12.45 -4.96
C GLN A 88 -19.54 -11.06 -5.09
N PHE A 89 -20.03 -10.08 -4.31
CA PHE A 89 -19.53 -8.71 -4.34
C PHE A 89 -18.10 -8.60 -3.80
N LEU A 90 -17.71 -9.43 -2.81
CA LEU A 90 -16.33 -9.50 -2.34
C LEU A 90 -15.36 -10.04 -3.41
N ILE A 91 -15.77 -11.09 -4.14
CA ILE A 91 -14.96 -11.61 -5.25
C ILE A 91 -14.78 -10.52 -6.30
N GLU A 92 -15.83 -9.79 -6.65
CA GLU A 92 -15.79 -8.70 -7.64
C GLU A 92 -14.80 -7.60 -7.18
N THR A 93 -14.84 -7.19 -5.92
CA THR A 93 -13.89 -6.21 -5.38
C THR A 93 -12.46 -6.72 -5.32
N VAL A 94 -12.25 -7.99 -4.97
CA VAL A 94 -10.90 -8.60 -4.93
C VAL A 94 -10.33 -8.71 -6.36
N ILE A 95 -11.13 -9.05 -7.35
CA ILE A 95 -10.70 -9.06 -8.75
C ILE A 95 -10.31 -7.65 -9.20
N LEU A 96 -11.13 -6.64 -8.89
CA LEU A 96 -10.86 -5.25 -9.25
C LEU A 96 -9.59 -4.73 -8.59
N SER A 97 -9.46 -4.91 -7.28
CA SER A 97 -8.27 -4.49 -6.51
C SER A 97 -7.04 -5.30 -6.89
N GLY A 98 -7.20 -6.60 -7.18
CA GLY A 98 -6.13 -7.47 -7.64
C GLY A 98 -5.59 -7.06 -9.01
N ALA A 99 -6.46 -6.70 -9.95
CA ALA A 99 -6.05 -6.18 -11.26
C ALA A 99 -5.25 -4.88 -11.10
N GLY A 100 -5.75 -3.93 -10.29
CA GLY A 100 -5.02 -2.71 -9.94
C GLY A 100 -3.68 -3.00 -9.25
N GLY A 101 -3.66 -3.96 -8.33
CA GLY A 101 -2.46 -4.41 -7.63
C GLY A 101 -1.41 -5.01 -8.57
N LEU A 102 -1.82 -5.81 -9.55
CA LEU A 102 -0.91 -6.36 -10.58
C LEU A 102 -0.29 -5.25 -11.42
N ILE A 103 -1.09 -4.28 -11.85
CA ILE A 103 -0.59 -3.10 -12.58
C ILE A 103 0.39 -2.33 -11.70
N GLY A 104 0.05 -2.10 -10.44
CA GLY A 104 0.93 -1.42 -9.48
C GLY A 104 2.26 -2.16 -9.27
N VAL A 105 2.23 -3.48 -9.14
CA VAL A 105 3.44 -4.32 -9.04
C VAL A 105 4.26 -4.23 -10.32
N ALA A 106 3.63 -4.31 -11.50
CA ALA A 106 4.33 -4.20 -12.77
C ALA A 106 5.05 -2.85 -12.90
N LEU A 107 4.39 -1.75 -12.56
CA LEU A 107 5.00 -0.42 -12.55
C LEU A 107 6.10 -0.30 -11.49
N GLY A 108 5.87 -0.85 -10.28
CA GLY A 108 6.83 -0.87 -9.18
C GLY A 108 8.12 -1.65 -9.50
N LEU A 109 8.06 -2.62 -10.41
CA LEU A 109 9.22 -3.35 -10.92
C LEU A 109 9.85 -2.66 -12.13
N ALA A 110 9.03 -2.08 -13.01
CA ALA A 110 9.52 -1.43 -14.24
C ALA A 110 10.29 -0.13 -13.94
N ILE A 111 9.81 0.69 -13.01
CA ILE A 111 10.45 1.99 -12.71
C ILE A 111 11.88 1.83 -12.19
N PRO A 112 12.20 0.99 -11.17
CA PRO A 112 13.58 0.75 -10.75
C PRO A 112 14.47 0.21 -11.86
N PHE A 113 13.94 -0.68 -12.69
CA PHE A 113 14.67 -1.22 -13.85
C PHE A 113 15.07 -0.09 -14.84
N LEU A 114 14.12 0.80 -15.15
CA LEU A 114 14.38 1.96 -16.02
C LEU A 114 15.39 2.92 -15.39
N VAL A 115 15.29 3.20 -14.09
CA VAL A 115 16.23 4.06 -13.35
C VAL A 115 17.64 3.47 -13.38
N THR A 116 17.77 2.17 -13.15
CA THR A 116 19.09 1.50 -13.24
C THR A 116 19.68 1.62 -14.64
N LYS A 117 18.85 1.44 -15.67
CA LYS A 117 19.29 1.44 -17.07
C LYS A 117 19.66 2.83 -17.59
N PHE A 118 18.88 3.86 -17.26
CA PHE A 118 19.05 5.21 -17.81
C PHE A 118 19.81 6.15 -16.90
N ALA A 119 19.64 6.06 -15.58
CA ALA A 119 20.32 6.92 -14.62
C ALA A 119 21.60 6.29 -14.04
N HIS A 120 21.93 5.04 -14.42
CA HIS A 120 23.10 4.29 -13.93
C HIS A 120 23.16 4.20 -12.39
N MET A 121 22.01 4.33 -11.73
CA MET A 121 21.88 4.17 -10.27
C MET A 121 21.48 2.74 -9.94
N VAL A 122 22.26 2.06 -9.10
CA VAL A 122 21.95 0.68 -8.70
C VAL A 122 20.71 0.69 -7.81
N THR A 123 19.62 0.10 -8.31
CA THR A 123 18.39 -0.09 -7.55
C THR A 123 18.22 -1.57 -7.19
N ILE A 124 17.88 -1.87 -5.94
CA ILE A 124 17.68 -3.23 -5.46
C ILE A 124 16.19 -3.40 -5.12
N VAL A 125 15.55 -4.33 -5.81
CA VAL A 125 14.17 -4.72 -5.51
C VAL A 125 14.20 -6.05 -4.77
N THR A 126 13.62 -6.06 -3.56
CA THR A 126 13.55 -7.29 -2.76
C THR A 126 12.40 -8.16 -3.26
N PHE A 127 12.61 -9.47 -3.32
CA PHE A 127 11.61 -10.44 -3.79
C PHE A 127 10.28 -10.38 -3.01
N TRP A 128 10.31 -10.03 -1.74
CA TRP A 128 9.11 -9.89 -0.90
C TRP A 128 8.27 -8.65 -1.19
N SER A 129 8.85 -7.60 -1.79
CA SER A 129 8.15 -6.34 -2.05
C SER A 129 6.93 -6.50 -2.96
N PRO A 130 7.02 -7.20 -4.11
CA PRO A 130 5.87 -7.44 -4.98
C PRO A 130 4.75 -8.25 -4.31
N ILE A 131 5.13 -9.27 -3.53
CA ILE A 131 4.17 -10.13 -2.81
C ILE A 131 3.43 -9.32 -1.75
N LEU A 132 4.16 -8.52 -0.97
CA LEU A 132 3.59 -7.64 0.05
C LEU A 132 2.65 -6.62 -0.59
N ALA A 133 3.07 -5.96 -1.66
CA ALA A 133 2.27 -4.96 -2.36
C ALA A 133 0.97 -5.55 -2.89
N PHE A 134 1.01 -6.72 -3.54
CA PHE A 134 -0.18 -7.42 -4.01
C PHE A 134 -1.11 -7.84 -2.86
N SER A 135 -0.54 -8.37 -1.78
CA SER A 135 -1.31 -8.79 -0.59
C SER A 135 -2.02 -7.61 0.07
N ILE A 136 -1.36 -6.47 0.18
CA ILE A 136 -1.96 -5.23 0.72
C ILE A 136 -3.09 -4.76 -0.20
N SER A 137 -2.90 -4.78 -1.52
CA SER A 137 -3.94 -4.41 -2.49
C SER A 137 -5.18 -5.27 -2.36
N ALA A 138 -5.02 -6.59 -2.27
CA ALA A 138 -6.13 -7.54 -2.07
C ALA A 138 -6.84 -7.29 -0.73
N LEU A 139 -6.08 -7.04 0.34
CA LEU A 139 -6.62 -6.75 1.67
C LEU A 139 -7.45 -5.46 1.67
N VAL A 140 -6.98 -4.41 0.99
CA VAL A 140 -7.72 -3.16 0.80
C VAL A 140 -9.03 -3.42 0.05
N GLY A 141 -9.01 -4.23 -1.02
CA GLY A 141 -10.20 -4.63 -1.75
C GLY A 141 -11.23 -5.31 -0.84
N ILE A 142 -10.78 -6.23 0.03
CA ILE A 142 -11.67 -6.91 0.98
C ILE A 142 -12.25 -5.92 2.00
N LEU A 143 -11.39 -5.09 2.62
CA LEU A 143 -11.82 -4.15 3.66
C LEU A 143 -12.86 -3.14 3.15
N PHE A 144 -12.58 -2.51 2.02
CA PHE A 144 -13.46 -1.50 1.44
C PHE A 144 -14.64 -2.09 0.65
N GLY A 145 -14.53 -3.33 0.19
CA GLY A 145 -15.62 -4.07 -0.47
C GLY A 145 -16.63 -4.67 0.51
N LEU A 146 -16.24 -4.90 1.77
CA LEU A 146 -17.11 -5.56 2.75
C LEU A 146 -18.36 -4.74 3.07
N TYR A 147 -18.24 -3.42 3.19
CA TYR A 147 -19.38 -2.54 3.49
C TYR A 147 -20.45 -2.56 2.38
N PRO A 148 -20.10 -2.28 1.09
CA PRO A 148 -21.10 -2.36 0.00
C PRO A 148 -21.67 -3.77 -0.19
N ALA A 149 -20.85 -4.82 -0.01
CA ALA A 149 -21.30 -6.19 -0.12
C ALA A 149 -22.36 -6.56 0.97
N LYS A 150 -22.15 -6.13 2.20
CA LYS A 150 -23.16 -6.30 3.27
C LYS A 150 -24.42 -5.51 2.95
N ARG A 151 -24.31 -4.26 2.53
CA ARG A 151 -25.47 -3.43 2.19
C ARG A 151 -26.30 -4.05 1.07
N ALA A 152 -25.66 -4.64 0.05
CA ALA A 152 -26.33 -5.39 -1.01
C ALA A 152 -27.10 -6.59 -0.46
N ALA A 153 -26.51 -7.34 0.47
CA ALA A 153 -27.13 -8.54 1.04
C ALA A 153 -28.26 -8.25 2.02
N GLU A 154 -28.31 -7.06 2.60
CA GLU A 154 -29.34 -6.63 3.57
C GLU A 154 -30.57 -6.00 2.90
N MET A 155 -30.53 -5.73 1.58
CA MET A 155 -31.67 -5.18 0.87
C MET A 155 -32.92 -6.06 0.98
N ASP A 156 -34.07 -5.42 1.18
CA ASP A 156 -35.36 -6.12 1.16
C ASP A 156 -35.73 -6.46 -0.29
N PRO A 157 -36.01 -7.75 -0.60
CA PRO A 157 -36.39 -8.16 -1.94
C PRO A 157 -37.66 -7.45 -2.47
N VAL A 158 -38.61 -7.12 -1.56
CA VAL A 158 -39.86 -6.47 -1.92
C VAL A 158 -39.62 -5.01 -2.36
N GLU A 159 -38.78 -4.28 -1.58
CA GLU A 159 -38.38 -2.91 -1.92
C GLU A 159 -37.54 -2.88 -3.21
N ALA A 160 -36.59 -3.83 -3.33
CA ALA A 160 -35.72 -3.92 -4.49
C ALA A 160 -36.48 -4.16 -5.81
N LEU A 161 -37.61 -4.86 -5.76
CA LEU A 161 -38.48 -5.10 -6.94
C LEU A 161 -39.46 -3.95 -7.24
N ARG A 162 -39.68 -3.06 -6.25
CA ARG A 162 -40.58 -1.91 -6.38
C ARG A 162 -39.87 -0.64 -6.90
N HIS A 163 -38.54 -0.64 -6.85
CA HIS A 163 -37.75 0.45 -7.40
C HIS A 163 -37.79 0.41 -8.94
N GLU A 164 -38.50 1.36 -9.55
CA GLU A 164 -38.39 1.72 -10.95
C GLU A 164 -37.24 2.66 -11.21
#